data_5b325ac3ec475e556e48822db25f2437
#
_entry.id   5b325ac3ec475e556e48822db25f2437
#
_cell.length_a   1.000
_cell.length_b   1.000
_cell.length_c   1.000
_cell.angle_alpha   90.00
_cell.angle_beta   90.00
_cell.angle_gamma   90.00
#
_symmetry.space_group_name_H-M   'P 1'
#
loop_
_entity.id
_entity.type
_entity.pdbx_description
1 polymer ?
#
loop_
_entity_poly.entity_id
_entity_poly.type
_entity_poly.pdbx_seq_one_letter_code
_entity_poly.pdbx_strand_id
1 'polypeptide(L)'
;GGTGRDAGNDAWGFGLHPGQYGMLVLSRHPIAARDARTFQHFRWQALPGARVPRDPRSGDAWYAPEVWARFPLSSKSHWDVPVDTPAGRIHVLAAHPTPPVFDGPENRNGLRNADEIRFWAEYLTPGDKPWLCDDAGRCGGLAADAAFVILGDHNADPVDGDGEPGAIAQVLRHPRVNADVAPGSAGAAERAGEYAFARRGDVATHTGDFGPNTGTLRLDYVLPSRNLPVRAGGVFWPKKGEPGSELLDASDHHLAWIDIGPR
;
A
#
# COMPACT_ATOMS: atom_id res chain seq x y z
N GLY A 1 -8.31 -2.82 -22.51
CA GLY A 1 -8.17 -1.38 -22.45
C GLY A 1 -9.54 -0.74 -22.51
N GLY A 2 -9.71 0.38 -21.80
CA GLY A 2 -10.88 1.20 -21.90
C GLY A 2 -11.03 1.76 -23.32
N THR A 3 -12.22 2.19 -23.64
CA THR A 3 -12.57 2.67 -24.98
C THR A 3 -12.80 4.18 -25.04
N GLY A 4 -12.56 4.91 -23.95
CA GLY A 4 -12.81 6.33 -23.87
C GLY A 4 -12.03 7.01 -22.76
N ARG A 5 -11.82 8.31 -22.90
CA ARG A 5 -11.09 9.14 -21.94
C ARG A 5 -11.81 9.35 -20.62
N ASP A 6 -13.07 8.93 -20.53
CA ASP A 6 -13.93 9.14 -19.36
C ASP A 6 -14.02 7.89 -18.48
N ALA A 7 -13.36 6.79 -18.86
CA ALA A 7 -13.33 5.57 -18.07
C ALA A 7 -12.12 5.55 -17.14
N GLY A 8 -12.32 5.23 -15.86
CA GLY A 8 -11.25 5.14 -14.87
C GLY A 8 -10.10 4.21 -15.30
N ASN A 9 -10.40 3.17 -16.08
CA ASN A 9 -9.39 2.26 -16.64
C ASN A 9 -8.44 2.89 -17.67
N ASP A 10 -8.79 4.04 -18.23
CA ASP A 10 -7.95 4.78 -19.18
C ASP A 10 -7.07 5.84 -18.48
N ALA A 11 -7.34 6.10 -17.20
CA ALA A 11 -6.61 7.07 -16.41
C ALA A 11 -5.50 6.41 -15.59
N TRP A 12 -4.35 7.05 -15.52
CA TRP A 12 -3.32 6.65 -14.58
C TRP A 12 -3.85 6.79 -13.15
N GLY A 13 -3.85 5.70 -12.37
CA GLY A 13 -4.34 5.68 -11.02
C GLY A 13 -5.86 5.50 -10.88
N PHE A 14 -6.56 5.21 -12.00
CA PHE A 14 -8.02 4.93 -12.02
C PHE A 14 -8.93 6.11 -11.66
N GLY A 15 -8.40 7.30 -11.45
CA GLY A 15 -9.18 8.49 -11.14
C GLY A 15 -9.97 9.01 -12.33
N LEU A 16 -11.20 9.49 -12.10
CA LEU A 16 -12.04 10.15 -13.09
C LEU A 16 -11.72 11.66 -13.19
N HIS A 17 -11.00 12.21 -12.22
CA HIS A 17 -10.58 13.61 -12.20
C HIS A 17 -9.22 13.74 -11.49
N PRO A 18 -8.47 14.84 -11.72
CA PRO A 18 -7.21 15.11 -11.04
C PRO A 18 -7.36 15.09 -9.51
N GLY A 19 -6.45 14.37 -8.85
CA GLY A 19 -6.42 14.24 -7.40
C GLY A 19 -7.24 13.08 -6.82
N GLN A 20 -8.17 12.51 -7.57
CA GLN A 20 -8.88 11.31 -7.10
C GLN A 20 -7.88 10.16 -6.90
N TYR A 21 -7.95 9.49 -5.75
CA TYR A 21 -7.01 8.46 -5.30
C TYR A 21 -5.54 8.91 -5.23
N GLY A 22 -5.32 10.24 -5.20
CA GLY A 22 -4.00 10.81 -5.04
C GLY A 22 -3.42 10.58 -3.64
N MET A 23 -2.09 10.61 -3.54
CA MET A 23 -1.38 10.49 -2.27
C MET A 23 -0.92 11.87 -1.79
N LEU A 24 -0.85 12.05 -0.46
CA LEU A 24 -0.36 13.25 0.18
C LEU A 24 0.47 12.89 1.41
N VAL A 25 1.63 13.51 1.56
CA VAL A 25 2.43 13.43 2.79
C VAL A 25 2.47 14.81 3.45
N LEU A 26 2.01 14.89 4.68
CA LEU A 26 2.10 16.07 5.53
C LEU A 26 3.03 15.79 6.68
N SER A 27 3.89 16.75 7.03
CA SER A 27 4.81 16.62 8.15
C SER A 27 4.89 17.92 8.94
N ARG A 28 4.95 17.78 10.27
CA ARG A 28 5.28 18.87 11.20
C ARG A 28 6.79 19.18 11.17
N HIS A 29 7.61 18.24 10.73
CA HIS A 29 9.06 18.36 10.62
C HIS A 29 9.47 18.64 9.16
N PRO A 30 10.63 19.24 8.92
CA PRO A 30 11.11 19.54 7.58
C PRO A 30 11.17 18.27 6.70
N ILE A 31 10.58 18.35 5.52
CA ILE A 31 10.71 17.35 4.46
C ILE A 31 11.98 17.69 3.67
N ALA A 32 12.91 16.74 3.56
CA ALA A 32 14.11 16.87 2.73
C ALA A 32 13.77 16.62 1.25
N ALA A 33 13.02 17.54 0.65
CA ALA A 33 12.42 17.36 -0.68
C ALA A 33 13.44 17.07 -1.81
N ARG A 34 14.70 17.55 -1.68
CA ARG A 34 15.77 17.26 -2.65
C ARG A 34 16.23 15.80 -2.63
N ASP A 35 16.06 15.14 -1.49
CA ASP A 35 16.44 13.75 -1.29
C ASP A 35 15.27 12.81 -1.56
N ALA A 36 14.05 13.32 -1.71
CA ALA A 36 12.87 12.53 -2.01
C ALA A 36 13.03 11.75 -3.32
N ARG A 37 12.48 10.54 -3.34
CA ARG A 37 12.48 9.66 -4.50
C ARG A 37 11.05 9.33 -4.89
N THR A 38 10.77 9.31 -6.19
CA THR A 38 9.50 8.88 -6.76
C THR A 38 9.75 7.81 -7.80
N PHE A 39 8.84 6.85 -7.90
CA PHE A 39 8.94 5.70 -8.78
C PHE A 39 7.67 5.56 -9.64
N GLN A 40 7.06 6.67 -10.02
CA GLN A 40 5.85 6.67 -10.83
C GLN A 40 6.05 6.03 -12.20
N HIS A 41 7.23 6.25 -12.80
CA HIS A 41 7.59 5.72 -14.12
C HIS A 41 8.37 4.40 -14.06
N PHE A 42 8.55 3.81 -12.88
CA PHE A 42 9.19 2.50 -12.76
C PHE A 42 8.36 1.46 -13.49
N ARG A 43 8.95 0.80 -14.47
CA ARG A 43 8.23 -0.16 -15.34
C ARG A 43 8.03 -1.49 -14.63
N TRP A 44 6.85 -2.07 -14.78
CA TRP A 44 6.53 -3.36 -14.15
C TRP A 44 7.50 -4.46 -14.59
N GLN A 45 7.82 -4.54 -15.89
CA GLN A 45 8.79 -5.51 -16.42
C GLN A 45 10.23 -5.35 -15.86
N ALA A 46 10.57 -4.19 -15.30
CA ALA A 46 11.90 -3.97 -14.72
C ALA A 46 12.05 -4.63 -13.35
N LEU A 47 10.94 -4.99 -12.69
CA LEU A 47 10.97 -5.72 -11.44
C LEU A 47 11.39 -7.18 -11.71
N PRO A 48 12.50 -7.68 -11.18
CA PRO A 48 12.93 -9.07 -11.42
C PRO A 48 11.83 -10.06 -11.02
N GLY A 49 11.47 -10.98 -11.92
CA GLY A 49 10.39 -11.93 -11.69
C GLY A 49 9.01 -11.27 -11.66
N ALA A 50 8.81 -10.18 -12.42
CA ALA A 50 7.51 -9.53 -12.58
C ALA A 50 6.41 -10.53 -12.97
N ARG A 51 5.26 -10.43 -12.32
CA ARG A 51 4.11 -11.30 -12.54
C ARG A 51 3.35 -10.84 -13.79
N VAL A 52 3.60 -11.49 -14.91
CA VAL A 52 2.94 -11.16 -16.19
C VAL A 52 1.52 -11.71 -16.19
N PRO A 53 0.47 -10.87 -16.24
CA PRO A 53 -0.91 -11.35 -16.41
C PRO A 53 -1.06 -12.13 -17.72
N ARG A 54 -1.82 -13.22 -17.68
CA ARG A 54 -2.02 -14.09 -18.83
C ARG A 54 -3.49 -14.39 -19.05
N ASP A 55 -3.90 -14.53 -20.30
CA ASP A 55 -5.20 -15.09 -20.64
C ASP A 55 -5.24 -16.56 -20.15
N PRO A 56 -6.17 -16.93 -19.26
CA PRO A 56 -6.21 -18.28 -18.71
C PRO A 56 -6.63 -19.36 -19.75
N ARG A 57 -7.16 -18.94 -20.89
CA ARG A 57 -7.60 -19.88 -21.95
C ARG A 57 -6.45 -20.19 -22.92
N SER A 58 -5.73 -19.15 -23.37
CA SER A 58 -4.64 -19.31 -24.35
C SER A 58 -3.26 -19.45 -23.67
N GLY A 59 -3.09 -18.94 -22.46
CA GLY A 59 -1.79 -18.83 -21.80
C GLY A 59 -0.94 -17.65 -22.28
N ASP A 60 -1.42 -16.90 -23.27
CA ASP A 60 -0.72 -15.77 -23.83
C ASP A 60 -0.64 -14.61 -22.82
N ALA A 61 0.37 -13.75 -22.98
CA ALA A 61 0.48 -12.54 -22.18
C ALA A 61 -0.74 -11.63 -22.44
N TRP A 62 -1.35 -11.13 -21.37
CA TRP A 62 -2.53 -10.27 -21.43
C TRP A 62 -2.26 -8.95 -22.15
N TYR A 63 -1.10 -8.36 -21.88
CA TYR A 63 -0.68 -7.13 -22.54
C TYR A 63 0.16 -7.42 -23.76
N ALA A 64 -0.09 -6.69 -24.85
CA ALA A 64 0.77 -6.69 -26.02
C ALA A 64 2.22 -6.29 -25.62
N PRO A 65 3.26 -6.84 -26.26
CA PRO A 65 4.66 -6.61 -25.89
C PRO A 65 5.04 -5.12 -25.77
N GLU A 66 4.56 -4.30 -26.69
CA GLU A 66 4.82 -2.84 -26.71
C GLU A 66 4.12 -2.09 -25.57
N VAL A 67 2.98 -2.59 -25.08
CA VAL A 67 2.28 -2.08 -23.90
C VAL A 67 3.04 -2.49 -22.65
N TRP A 68 3.34 -3.79 -22.51
CA TRP A 68 4.09 -4.33 -21.37
C TRP A 68 5.44 -3.66 -21.18
N ALA A 69 6.15 -3.40 -22.27
CA ALA A 69 7.45 -2.71 -22.26
C ALA A 69 7.40 -1.31 -21.64
N ARG A 70 6.23 -0.67 -21.59
CA ARG A 70 6.05 0.70 -21.11
C ARG A 70 5.18 0.77 -19.86
N PHE A 71 4.51 -0.33 -19.48
CA PHE A 71 3.53 -0.34 -18.41
C PHE A 71 4.19 -0.03 -17.06
N PRO A 72 3.74 1.01 -16.33
CA PRO A 72 4.28 1.32 -15.04
C PRO A 72 3.82 0.29 -14.00
N LEU A 73 4.71 -0.06 -13.07
CA LEU A 73 4.36 -0.93 -11.95
C LEU A 73 3.27 -0.27 -11.11
N SER A 74 3.53 0.94 -10.62
CA SER A 74 2.60 1.62 -9.73
C SER A 74 1.42 2.22 -10.48
N SER A 75 0.22 2.01 -9.95
CA SER A 75 -0.99 2.68 -10.43
C SER A 75 -1.05 4.15 -10.02
N LYS A 76 -0.36 4.54 -8.94
CA LYS A 76 -0.21 5.94 -8.48
C LYS A 76 1.27 6.31 -8.47
N SER A 77 1.98 5.98 -7.42
CA SER A 77 3.43 6.07 -7.30
C SER A 77 3.91 5.30 -6.07
N HIS A 78 5.22 5.10 -5.95
CA HIS A 78 5.90 4.80 -4.70
C HIS A 78 6.78 6.00 -4.36
N TRP A 79 6.68 6.49 -3.13
CA TRP A 79 7.44 7.65 -2.67
C TRP A 79 8.32 7.29 -1.48
N ASP A 80 9.59 7.61 -1.55
CA ASP A 80 10.48 7.72 -0.39
C ASP A 80 10.65 9.20 -0.08
N VAL A 81 10.05 9.64 1.03
CA VAL A 81 10.04 11.04 1.46
C VAL A 81 10.80 11.15 2.77
N PRO A 82 12.08 11.58 2.74
CA PRO A 82 12.85 11.77 3.97
C PRO A 82 12.35 12.95 4.78
N VAL A 83 12.13 12.74 6.07
CA VAL A 83 11.71 13.75 7.05
C VAL A 83 12.79 13.89 8.12
N ASP A 84 13.28 15.10 8.34
CA ASP A 84 14.30 15.41 9.34
C ASP A 84 13.64 15.70 10.68
N THR A 85 13.63 14.72 11.58
CA THR A 85 13.07 14.83 12.94
C THR A 85 14.16 15.11 13.98
N PRO A 86 13.81 15.59 15.18
CA PRO A 86 14.79 15.74 16.29
C PRO A 86 15.48 14.43 16.68
N ALA A 87 14.86 13.28 16.42
CA ALA A 87 15.43 11.95 16.69
C ALA A 87 16.24 11.38 15.51
N GLY A 88 16.42 12.15 14.45
CA GLY A 88 17.12 11.77 13.22
C GLY A 88 16.18 11.68 12.02
N ARG A 89 16.78 11.36 10.86
CA ARG A 89 16.02 11.22 9.59
C ARG A 89 15.18 9.95 9.60
N ILE A 90 13.93 10.08 9.17
CA ILE A 90 12.98 8.97 8.96
C ILE A 90 12.51 9.04 7.51
N HIS A 91 12.58 7.94 6.80
CA HIS A 91 12.06 7.80 5.45
C HIS A 91 10.59 7.39 5.49
N VAL A 92 9.70 8.24 5.01
CA VAL A 92 8.28 7.93 4.80
C VAL A 92 8.14 7.24 3.46
N LEU A 93 7.86 5.94 3.48
CA LEU A 93 7.68 5.10 2.30
C LEU A 93 6.19 4.99 2.02
N ALA A 94 5.67 5.85 1.14
CA ALA A 94 4.24 5.95 0.86
C ALA A 94 3.90 5.29 -0.48
N ALA A 95 2.85 4.48 -0.50
CA ALA A 95 2.29 3.90 -1.71
C ALA A 95 0.79 3.67 -1.55
N HIS A 96 0.11 3.58 -2.70
CA HIS A 96 -1.28 3.17 -2.79
C HIS A 96 -1.41 2.16 -3.95
N PRO A 97 -1.07 0.88 -3.71
CA PRO A 97 -1.17 -0.20 -4.68
C PRO A 97 -2.56 -0.35 -5.29
N THR A 98 -2.60 -0.95 -6.48
CA THR A 98 -3.84 -1.26 -7.20
C THR A 98 -4.76 -2.13 -6.35
N PRO A 99 -6.06 -1.84 -6.23
CA PRO A 99 -7.02 -2.78 -5.66
C PRO A 99 -7.01 -4.11 -6.43
N PRO A 100 -6.92 -5.28 -5.74
CA PRO A 100 -6.82 -6.59 -6.39
C PRO A 100 -8.18 -7.11 -6.89
N VAL A 101 -9.02 -6.22 -7.35
CA VAL A 101 -10.40 -6.44 -7.82
C VAL A 101 -10.66 -5.62 -9.08
N PHE A 102 -11.85 -5.68 -9.64
CA PHE A 102 -12.28 -4.97 -10.86
C PHE A 102 -11.53 -5.42 -12.14
N ASP A 103 -11.11 -6.66 -12.19
CA ASP A 103 -10.49 -7.29 -13.33
C ASP A 103 -11.20 -8.61 -13.72
N GLY A 104 -10.60 -9.34 -14.64
CA GLY A 104 -11.13 -10.62 -15.10
C GLY A 104 -10.30 -11.81 -14.60
N PRO A 105 -10.53 -12.98 -15.22
CA PRO A 105 -9.86 -14.21 -14.80
C PRO A 105 -8.33 -14.20 -15.05
N GLU A 106 -7.81 -13.21 -15.75
CA GLU A 106 -6.37 -12.95 -15.91
C GLU A 106 -5.72 -12.36 -14.66
N ASN A 107 -6.52 -11.92 -13.69
CA ASN A 107 -6.08 -11.40 -12.38
C ASN A 107 -5.00 -10.30 -12.47
N ARG A 108 -5.11 -9.42 -13.47
CA ARG A 108 -4.08 -8.39 -13.71
C ARG A 108 -3.90 -7.42 -12.54
N ASN A 109 -4.98 -7.08 -11.86
CA ASN A 109 -4.96 -6.15 -10.73
C ASN A 109 -4.39 -6.82 -9.47
N GLY A 110 -4.76 -8.07 -9.19
CA GLY A 110 -4.21 -8.84 -8.09
C GLY A 110 -2.70 -9.07 -8.24
N LEU A 111 -2.24 -9.46 -9.43
CA LEU A 111 -0.83 -9.64 -9.74
C LEU A 111 -0.05 -8.32 -9.63
N ARG A 112 -0.65 -7.21 -10.09
CA ARG A 112 -0.05 -5.87 -9.99
C ARG A 112 0.06 -5.43 -8.54
N ASN A 113 -1.01 -5.53 -7.75
CA ASN A 113 -1.02 -5.25 -6.32
C ASN A 113 0.12 -5.98 -5.60
N ALA A 114 0.22 -7.29 -5.82
CA ALA A 114 1.25 -8.10 -5.18
C ALA A 114 2.68 -7.67 -5.56
N ASP A 115 2.91 -7.23 -6.78
CA ASP A 115 4.21 -6.73 -7.23
C ASP A 115 4.47 -5.27 -6.78
N GLU A 116 3.44 -4.42 -6.69
CA GLU A 116 3.54 -3.09 -6.08
C GLU A 116 3.95 -3.18 -4.60
N ILE A 117 3.39 -4.14 -3.86
CA ILE A 117 3.77 -4.42 -2.47
C ILE A 117 5.19 -4.99 -2.39
N ARG A 118 5.54 -5.93 -3.28
CA ARG A 118 6.88 -6.52 -3.38
C ARG A 118 7.95 -5.47 -3.66
N PHE A 119 7.62 -4.40 -4.35
CA PHE A 119 8.56 -3.30 -4.59
C PHE A 119 9.16 -2.77 -3.27
N TRP A 120 8.36 -2.61 -2.22
CA TRP A 120 8.88 -2.19 -0.91
C TRP A 120 9.80 -3.24 -0.28
N ALA A 121 9.46 -4.52 -0.36
CA ALA A 121 10.33 -5.58 0.14
C ALA A 121 11.69 -5.56 -0.60
N GLU A 122 11.68 -5.36 -1.90
CA GLU A 122 12.89 -5.19 -2.70
C GLU A 122 13.65 -3.91 -2.35
N TYR A 123 12.95 -2.79 -2.18
CA TYR A 123 13.56 -1.51 -1.82
C TYR A 123 14.29 -1.56 -0.47
N LEU A 124 13.75 -2.32 0.48
CA LEU A 124 14.31 -2.51 1.82
C LEU A 124 15.42 -3.55 1.89
N THR A 125 15.43 -4.54 1.00
CA THR A 125 16.44 -5.61 1.00
C THR A 125 17.80 -5.05 0.58
N PRO A 126 18.87 -5.20 1.38
CA PRO A 126 20.20 -4.75 1.00
C PRO A 126 20.73 -5.44 -0.26
N GLY A 127 21.61 -4.77 -0.98
CA GLY A 127 22.29 -5.30 -2.14
C GLY A 127 22.35 -4.31 -3.30
N ASP A 128 23.14 -4.66 -4.30
CA ASP A 128 23.24 -3.90 -5.55
C ASP A 128 21.99 -4.14 -6.41
N LYS A 129 21.29 -3.06 -6.75
CA LYS A 129 20.03 -3.07 -7.51
C LYS A 129 20.03 -2.02 -8.61
N PRO A 130 20.84 -2.22 -9.65
CA PRO A 130 20.96 -1.28 -10.76
C PRO A 130 19.65 -1.14 -11.57
N TRP A 131 18.73 -2.08 -11.41
CA TRP A 131 17.41 -2.09 -12.02
C TRP A 131 16.38 -1.24 -11.26
N LEU A 132 16.59 -0.97 -9.96
CA LEU A 132 15.66 -0.24 -9.11
C LEU A 132 16.02 1.25 -9.13
N CYS A 133 15.59 1.96 -10.16
CA CYS A 133 15.89 3.37 -10.36
C CYS A 133 14.63 4.22 -10.19
N ASP A 134 14.79 5.38 -9.53
CA ASP A 134 13.73 6.38 -9.39
C ASP A 134 13.56 7.22 -10.67
N ASP A 135 12.55 8.08 -10.66
CA ASP A 135 12.20 8.94 -11.80
C ASP A 135 13.30 9.96 -12.14
N ALA A 136 14.25 10.21 -11.24
CA ALA A 136 15.43 11.04 -11.45
C ALA A 136 16.66 10.23 -11.91
N GLY A 137 16.52 8.90 -12.07
CA GLY A 137 17.61 8.00 -12.50
C GLY A 137 18.57 7.59 -11.39
N ARG A 138 18.25 7.84 -10.10
CA ARG A 138 19.03 7.34 -8.97
C ARG A 138 18.66 5.90 -8.71
N CYS A 139 19.61 4.99 -8.75
CA CYS A 139 19.38 3.55 -8.59
C CYS A 139 19.77 3.04 -7.19
N GLY A 140 19.25 1.85 -6.84
CA GLY A 140 19.45 1.20 -5.55
C GLY A 140 18.28 1.37 -4.57
N GLY A 141 18.28 0.53 -3.54
CA GLY A 141 17.30 0.54 -2.45
C GLY A 141 17.65 1.48 -1.31
N LEU A 142 16.92 1.37 -0.21
CA LEU A 142 17.13 2.14 1.02
C LEU A 142 18.37 1.64 1.78
N ALA A 143 19.19 2.58 2.28
CA ALA A 143 20.35 2.25 3.10
C ALA A 143 20.00 1.30 4.26
N ALA A 144 20.90 0.34 4.56
CA ALA A 144 20.60 -0.76 5.48
C ALA A 144 20.26 -0.32 6.90
N ASP A 145 20.83 0.79 7.35
CA ASP A 145 20.65 1.37 8.70
C ASP A 145 19.57 2.46 8.77
N ALA A 146 19.00 2.86 7.62
CA ALA A 146 17.99 3.91 7.57
C ALA A 146 16.73 3.53 8.36
N ALA A 147 16.22 4.49 9.13
CA ALA A 147 14.91 4.38 9.75
C ALA A 147 13.83 4.74 8.74
N PHE A 148 12.75 3.99 8.74
CA PHE A 148 11.63 4.23 7.83
C PHE A 148 10.29 3.90 8.46
N VAL A 149 9.22 4.40 7.85
CA VAL A 149 7.84 3.98 8.10
C VAL A 149 7.16 3.79 6.75
N ILE A 150 6.63 2.59 6.48
CA ILE A 150 5.78 2.33 5.32
C ILE A 150 4.37 2.77 5.66
N LEU A 151 3.76 3.58 4.80
CA LEU A 151 2.42 4.14 4.98
C LEU A 151 1.56 3.95 3.73
N GLY A 152 0.28 3.73 3.95
CA GLY A 152 -0.75 3.81 2.91
C GLY A 152 -1.77 2.71 2.93
N ASP A 153 -2.76 2.88 2.08
CA ASP A 153 -3.67 1.82 1.68
C ASP A 153 -2.93 0.87 0.72
N HIS A 154 -2.63 -0.33 1.19
CA HIS A 154 -1.98 -1.36 0.37
C HIS A 154 -2.99 -2.26 -0.36
N ASN A 155 -4.28 -2.05 -0.17
CA ASN A 155 -5.34 -2.85 -0.80
C ASN A 155 -5.12 -4.37 -0.65
N ALA A 156 -4.58 -4.81 0.47
CA ALA A 156 -4.23 -6.20 0.71
C ALA A 156 -4.40 -6.57 2.19
N ASP A 157 -5.44 -7.35 2.49
CA ASP A 157 -5.64 -7.94 3.81
C ASP A 157 -4.69 -9.15 3.99
N PRO A 158 -4.09 -9.37 5.18
CA PRO A 158 -3.13 -10.46 5.38
C PRO A 158 -3.76 -11.86 5.40
N VAL A 159 -5.08 -11.97 5.59
CA VAL A 159 -5.79 -13.24 5.83
C VAL A 159 -7.06 -13.35 4.99
N ASP A 160 -7.78 -12.26 4.86
CA ASP A 160 -9.09 -12.18 4.19
C ASP A 160 -8.98 -11.33 2.89
N GLY A 161 -10.07 -11.18 2.15
CA GLY A 161 -10.07 -10.42 0.89
C GLY A 161 -9.62 -11.20 -0.33
N ASP A 162 -9.63 -10.51 -1.49
CA ASP A 162 -9.47 -11.12 -2.81
C ASP A 162 -8.04 -10.97 -3.40
N GLY A 163 -7.08 -10.46 -2.61
CA GLY A 163 -5.71 -10.27 -3.04
C GLY A 163 -4.94 -11.57 -3.25
N GLU A 164 -3.83 -11.47 -3.99
CA GLU A 164 -2.90 -12.58 -4.16
C GLU A 164 -2.44 -13.12 -2.78
N PRO A 165 -2.51 -14.44 -2.55
CA PRO A 165 -2.11 -15.02 -1.27
C PRO A 165 -0.69 -14.62 -0.87
N GLY A 166 -0.55 -14.05 0.31
CA GLY A 166 0.75 -13.62 0.84
C GLY A 166 1.29 -12.31 0.27
N ALA A 167 0.52 -11.56 -0.53
CA ALA A 167 0.99 -10.29 -1.09
C ALA A 167 1.54 -9.36 0.00
N ILE A 168 0.74 -8.98 0.99
CA ILE A 168 1.18 -8.08 2.07
C ILE A 168 2.18 -8.75 3.02
N ALA A 169 2.19 -10.08 3.11
CA ALA A 169 3.15 -10.81 3.94
C ALA A 169 4.60 -10.61 3.49
N GLN A 170 4.83 -10.25 2.21
CA GLN A 170 6.17 -9.90 1.70
C GLN A 170 6.79 -8.74 2.48
N VAL A 171 5.96 -7.78 2.92
CA VAL A 171 6.39 -6.63 3.71
C VAL A 171 6.26 -6.91 5.21
N LEU A 172 5.15 -7.49 5.67
CA LEU A 172 4.93 -7.77 7.09
C LEU A 172 6.01 -8.71 7.68
N ARG A 173 6.54 -9.64 6.89
CA ARG A 173 7.59 -10.59 7.30
C ARG A 173 9.01 -10.12 6.96
N HIS A 174 9.16 -8.95 6.36
CA HIS A 174 10.48 -8.44 6.00
C HIS A 174 11.31 -8.17 7.27
N PRO A 175 12.59 -8.63 7.37
CA PRO A 175 13.36 -8.57 8.61
C PRO A 175 13.60 -7.15 9.14
N ARG A 176 13.53 -6.13 8.29
CA ARG A 176 13.67 -4.72 8.71
C ARG A 176 12.36 -4.09 9.18
N VAL A 177 11.22 -4.71 8.92
CA VAL A 177 9.88 -4.18 9.26
C VAL A 177 9.48 -4.64 10.66
N ASN A 178 9.01 -3.72 11.49
CA ASN A 178 8.38 -4.02 12.76
C ASN A 178 6.85 -4.10 12.54
N ALA A 179 6.34 -5.31 12.41
CA ALA A 179 4.92 -5.62 12.29
C ALA A 179 4.35 -6.26 13.58
N ASP A 180 5.08 -6.18 14.69
CA ASP A 180 4.72 -6.81 15.97
C ASP A 180 3.50 -6.12 16.62
N VAL A 181 3.26 -4.85 16.27
CA VAL A 181 2.07 -4.10 16.68
C VAL A 181 1.17 -3.89 15.48
N ALA A 182 -0.01 -4.45 15.51
CA ALA A 182 -1.09 -4.18 14.56
C ALA A 182 -2.04 -3.15 15.19
N PRO A 183 -2.14 -1.92 14.64
CA PRO A 183 -3.13 -0.95 15.08
C PRO A 183 -4.54 -1.54 15.00
N GLY A 184 -5.37 -1.25 15.98
CA GLY A 184 -6.74 -1.77 16.00
C GLY A 184 -7.70 -0.88 16.78
N SER A 185 -8.99 -1.23 16.72
CA SER A 185 -10.04 -0.57 17.48
C SER A 185 -11.19 -1.52 17.84
N ALA A 186 -11.91 -1.19 18.90
CA ALA A 186 -13.12 -1.91 19.30
C ALA A 186 -14.30 -1.62 18.35
N GLY A 187 -14.33 -0.45 17.70
CA GLY A 187 -15.35 -0.11 16.71
C GLY A 187 -15.22 -0.92 15.43
N ALA A 188 -13.99 -1.21 14.97
CA ALA A 188 -13.77 -2.11 13.85
C ALA A 188 -14.33 -3.51 14.13
N ALA A 189 -14.06 -4.06 15.33
CA ALA A 189 -14.60 -5.35 15.73
C ALA A 189 -16.14 -5.36 15.84
N GLU A 190 -16.74 -4.28 16.38
CA GLU A 190 -18.20 -4.12 16.44
C GLU A 190 -18.79 -4.09 15.03
N ARG A 191 -18.24 -3.28 14.15
CA ARG A 191 -18.71 -3.15 12.77
C ARG A 191 -18.59 -4.44 11.97
N ALA A 192 -17.48 -5.17 12.12
CA ALA A 192 -17.30 -6.46 11.48
C ALA A 192 -18.37 -7.47 11.92
N GLY A 193 -18.80 -7.42 13.18
CA GLY A 193 -19.85 -8.28 13.73
C GLY A 193 -21.25 -7.99 13.17
N GLU A 194 -21.48 -6.85 12.54
CA GLU A 194 -22.74 -6.53 11.88
C GLU A 194 -22.90 -7.25 10.52
N TYR A 195 -21.80 -7.76 9.96
CA TYR A 195 -21.81 -8.49 8.69
C TYR A 195 -21.84 -9.99 8.88
N ALA A 196 -22.52 -10.69 7.97
CA ALA A 196 -22.62 -12.16 7.97
C ALA A 196 -21.36 -12.88 7.44
N PHE A 197 -20.22 -12.21 7.39
CA PHE A 197 -18.97 -12.79 6.88
C PHE A 197 -18.19 -13.48 7.99
N ALA A 198 -17.79 -14.73 7.74
CA ALA A 198 -16.80 -15.40 8.59
C ALA A 198 -15.40 -14.88 8.26
N ARG A 199 -14.86 -14.00 9.11
CA ARG A 199 -13.47 -13.53 9.01
C ARG A 199 -12.53 -14.48 9.74
N ARG A 200 -11.36 -14.72 9.17
CA ARG A 200 -10.29 -15.55 9.76
C ARG A 200 -9.24 -14.71 10.46
N GLY A 201 -9.09 -13.47 10.00
CA GLY A 201 -8.18 -12.47 10.58
C GLY A 201 -8.74 -11.82 11.84
N ASP A 202 -7.90 -11.05 12.54
CA ASP A 202 -8.30 -10.25 13.69
C ASP A 202 -9.06 -9.00 13.22
N VAL A 203 -10.39 -9.06 13.31
CA VAL A 203 -11.29 -7.99 12.89
C VAL A 203 -11.08 -6.65 13.62
N ALA A 204 -10.47 -6.67 14.81
CA ALA A 204 -10.14 -5.44 15.51
C ALA A 204 -9.08 -4.62 14.76
N THR A 205 -8.28 -5.25 13.88
CA THR A 205 -7.24 -4.57 13.09
C THR A 205 -7.73 -4.05 11.74
N HIS A 206 -9.01 -4.23 11.42
CA HIS A 206 -9.56 -3.73 10.15
C HIS A 206 -9.55 -2.20 10.12
N THR A 207 -9.36 -1.67 8.93
CA THR A 207 -9.19 -0.23 8.67
C THR A 207 -10.17 0.34 7.65
N GLY A 208 -10.90 -0.53 6.95
CA GLY A 208 -11.88 -0.10 5.96
C GLY A 208 -13.20 -0.87 6.04
N ASP A 209 -14.30 -0.20 5.66
CA ASP A 209 -15.66 -0.75 5.58
C ASP A 209 -16.21 -0.61 4.16
N PHE A 210 -16.34 -1.73 3.48
CA PHE A 210 -16.74 -1.81 2.07
C PHE A 210 -18.20 -2.30 1.90
N GLY A 211 -19.00 -2.16 2.96
CA GLY A 211 -20.44 -2.43 2.93
C GLY A 211 -20.80 -3.92 2.90
N PRO A 212 -22.09 -4.22 2.69
CA PRO A 212 -22.66 -5.54 2.94
C PRO A 212 -22.18 -6.67 2.00
N ASN A 213 -21.54 -6.32 0.89
CA ASN A 213 -21.05 -7.31 -0.08
C ASN A 213 -19.59 -7.74 0.20
N THR A 214 -18.83 -6.90 0.89
CA THR A 214 -17.40 -7.14 1.17
C THR A 214 -17.13 -7.16 2.67
N GLY A 215 -17.83 -6.33 3.45
CA GLY A 215 -17.60 -6.16 4.89
C GLY A 215 -16.34 -5.36 5.17
N THR A 216 -15.71 -5.61 6.31
CA THR A 216 -14.53 -4.87 6.76
C THR A 216 -13.24 -5.64 6.46
N LEU A 217 -12.15 -4.93 6.16
CA LEU A 217 -10.81 -5.48 5.86
C LEU A 217 -9.70 -4.59 6.47
N ARG A 218 -8.52 -5.17 6.65
CA ARG A 218 -7.30 -4.44 6.99
C ARG A 218 -6.52 -4.11 5.72
N LEU A 219 -6.62 -2.89 5.23
CA LEU A 219 -5.96 -2.44 4.00
C LEU A 219 -4.93 -1.34 4.23
N ASP A 220 -5.08 -0.56 5.31
CA ASP A 220 -4.22 0.56 5.65
C ASP A 220 -3.16 0.14 6.65
N TYR A 221 -1.93 0.52 6.39
CA TYR A 221 -0.79 0.12 7.19
C TYR A 221 0.06 1.31 7.62
N VAL A 222 0.61 1.19 8.83
CA VAL A 222 1.68 2.04 9.36
C VAL A 222 2.74 1.09 9.93
N LEU A 223 3.81 0.84 9.18
CA LEU A 223 4.81 -0.18 9.47
C LEU A 223 6.19 0.47 9.67
N PRO A 224 6.61 0.72 10.91
CA PRO A 224 7.93 1.28 11.20
C PRO A 224 9.03 0.24 11.00
N SER A 225 10.24 0.74 10.79
CA SER A 225 11.44 -0.10 10.83
C SER A 225 11.73 -0.61 12.25
N ARG A 226 12.37 -1.77 12.37
CA ARG A 226 12.67 -2.39 13.68
C ARG A 226 13.58 -1.55 14.59
N ASN A 227 14.29 -0.59 14.04
CA ASN A 227 15.10 0.34 14.81
C ASN A 227 14.32 1.56 15.36
N LEU A 228 12.99 1.59 15.15
CA LEU A 228 12.06 2.58 15.72
C LEU A 228 11.18 1.89 16.76
N PRO A 229 11.33 2.19 18.06
CA PRO A 229 10.47 1.63 19.11
C PRO A 229 9.03 2.11 18.94
N VAL A 230 8.08 1.18 18.91
CA VAL A 230 6.64 1.46 18.92
C VAL A 230 6.18 1.58 20.37
N ARG A 231 5.47 2.65 20.70
CA ARG A 231 4.90 2.92 22.04
C ARG A 231 3.41 2.64 22.10
N ALA A 232 2.69 3.00 21.05
CA ALA A 232 1.26 2.83 20.95
C ALA A 232 0.85 2.78 19.47
N GLY A 233 -0.36 2.34 19.21
CA GLY A 233 -0.99 2.38 17.89
C GLY A 233 -2.47 2.13 18.00
N GLY A 234 -3.23 2.55 16.99
CA GLY A 234 -4.66 2.34 16.95
C GLY A 234 -5.25 2.69 15.58
N VAL A 235 -6.51 2.35 15.43
CA VAL A 235 -7.36 2.81 14.33
C VAL A 235 -8.40 3.76 14.91
N PHE A 236 -8.54 4.94 14.33
CA PHE A 236 -9.64 5.85 14.68
C PHE A 236 -10.95 5.29 14.12
N TRP A 237 -11.52 4.39 14.89
CA TRP A 237 -12.82 3.78 14.61
C TRP A 237 -13.57 3.61 15.92
N PRO A 238 -14.16 4.71 16.46
CA PRO A 238 -14.98 4.64 17.66
C PRO A 238 -16.21 3.76 17.43
N LYS A 239 -16.72 3.15 18.49
CA LYS A 239 -17.98 2.43 18.45
C LYS A 239 -19.15 3.34 18.12
N LYS A 240 -20.23 2.77 17.64
CA LYS A 240 -21.47 3.51 17.38
C LYS A 240 -21.93 4.27 18.63
N GLY A 241 -22.11 5.59 18.48
CA GLY A 241 -22.53 6.50 19.54
C GLY A 241 -21.42 6.98 20.47
N GLU A 242 -20.18 6.54 20.32
CA GLU A 242 -19.03 7.15 20.99
C GLU A 242 -18.65 8.49 20.32
N PRO A 243 -17.99 9.42 21.05
CA PRO A 243 -17.51 10.67 20.47
C PRO A 243 -16.62 10.43 19.26
N GLY A 244 -16.88 11.12 18.15
CA GLY A 244 -16.16 10.97 16.87
C GLY A 244 -16.77 9.96 15.92
N SER A 245 -17.80 9.18 16.34
CA SER A 245 -18.46 8.23 15.44
C SER A 245 -19.20 8.91 14.28
N GLU A 246 -19.55 10.19 14.44
CA GLU A 246 -20.13 11.03 13.39
C GLU A 246 -19.17 11.37 12.25
N LEU A 247 -17.88 11.16 12.46
CA LEU A 247 -16.84 11.43 11.44
C LEU A 247 -16.58 10.20 10.53
N LEU A 248 -17.10 9.03 10.90
CA LEU A 248 -16.83 7.78 10.16
C LEU A 248 -17.45 7.78 8.76
N ASP A 249 -18.55 8.53 8.55
CA ASP A 249 -19.21 8.66 7.25
C ASP A 249 -18.40 9.46 6.22
N ALA A 250 -17.28 10.08 6.64
CA ALA A 250 -16.44 10.88 5.75
C ALA A 250 -15.61 10.02 4.77
N SER A 251 -15.36 8.77 5.11
CA SER A 251 -14.56 7.85 4.29
C SER A 251 -14.88 6.39 4.65
N ASP A 252 -14.77 5.49 3.70
CA ASP A 252 -14.78 4.05 3.88
C ASP A 252 -13.46 3.50 4.46
N HIS A 253 -12.41 4.34 4.55
CA HIS A 253 -11.16 4.06 5.25
C HIS A 253 -11.06 4.88 6.54
N HIS A 254 -10.48 4.27 7.58
CA HIS A 254 -10.31 4.85 8.90
C HIS A 254 -8.85 5.04 9.25
N LEU A 255 -8.53 6.17 9.92
CA LEU A 255 -7.18 6.59 10.22
C LEU A 255 -6.43 5.55 11.10
N ALA A 256 -5.42 4.88 10.52
CA ALA A 256 -4.47 4.08 11.28
C ALA A 256 -3.29 4.96 11.73
N TRP A 257 -2.82 4.77 12.97
CA TRP A 257 -1.71 5.53 13.54
C TRP A 257 -0.81 4.68 14.43
N ILE A 258 0.45 5.07 14.50
CA ILE A 258 1.43 4.50 15.43
C ILE A 258 2.23 5.65 16.06
N ASP A 259 2.44 5.57 17.39
CA ASP A 259 3.37 6.41 18.12
C ASP A 259 4.73 5.71 18.22
N ILE A 260 5.75 6.36 17.68
CA ILE A 260 7.13 5.87 17.69
C ILE A 260 7.99 6.72 18.62
N GLY A 261 8.80 6.05 19.44
CA GLY A 261 9.73 6.72 20.35
C GLY A 261 11.05 7.12 19.69
N PRO A 262 11.89 7.91 20.41
CA PRO A 262 13.28 8.11 20.02
C PRO A 262 14.03 6.77 20.06
N ARG A 263 15.07 6.71 19.25
CA ARG A 263 16.00 5.57 19.19
C ARG A 263 16.74 5.39 20.51
#